data_d6d77af3e351ab5905461ca5b8fd7303
#
_entry.id   d6d77af3e351ab5905461ca5b8fd7303
#
_cell.length_a   1.000
_cell.length_b   1.000
_cell.length_c   1.000
_cell.angle_alpha   90.00
_cell.angle_beta   90.00
_cell.angle_gamma   90.00
#
_symmetry.space_group_name_H-M   'P 1'
#
loop_
_entity.id
_entity.type
_entity.pdbx_description
1 polymer ?
#
loop_
_entity_poly.entity_id
_entity_poly.type
_entity_poly.pdbx_seq_one_letter_code
_entity_poly.pdbx_strand_id
1 'polypeptide(L)'
;LIEASLDLLGEERTFSSLSLREVTKAAGVVPAAFYRHFRGMDSLGLELVDESFRALRTRMREVRATPLPTEQLIRNSVALYVRYVREQERYFRFAVREYFSGATATRTAIRNELRFFVSELATDLALLVQDRRINSTDLQMIAQLVVNNMVMATDHILEATSGRADDDAQVPQSIGSGGQR
;
A
#
# COMPACT_ATOMS: atom_id res chain seq x y z
N LEU A 1 9.06 7.21 -14.79
CA LEU A 1 9.90 7.47 -13.60
C LEU A 1 9.38 6.73 -12.38
N ILE A 2 8.08 6.81 -12.06
CA ILE A 2 7.46 6.10 -10.93
C ILE A 2 7.67 4.58 -11.07
N GLU A 3 7.24 3.98 -12.16
CA GLU A 3 7.42 2.55 -12.42
C GLU A 3 8.89 2.11 -12.37
N ALA A 4 9.76 2.87 -13.04
CA ALA A 4 11.20 2.60 -13.00
C ALA A 4 11.80 2.66 -11.59
N SER A 5 11.28 3.54 -10.72
CA SER A 5 11.69 3.58 -9.31
C SER A 5 11.24 2.34 -8.56
N LEU A 6 10.00 1.90 -8.76
CA LEU A 6 9.49 0.68 -8.13
C LEU A 6 10.24 -0.57 -8.61
N ASP A 7 10.59 -0.65 -9.90
CA ASP A 7 11.42 -1.74 -10.44
C ASP A 7 12.82 -1.78 -9.80
N LEU A 8 13.46 -0.62 -9.64
CA LEU A 8 14.79 -0.51 -9.02
C LEU A 8 14.79 -0.81 -7.52
N LEU A 9 13.70 -0.53 -6.83
CA LEU A 9 13.58 -0.82 -5.39
C LEU A 9 13.57 -2.32 -5.12
N GLY A 10 12.91 -3.12 -5.97
CA GLY A 10 12.80 -4.54 -5.76
C GLY A 10 12.32 -4.88 -4.34
N GLU A 11 12.87 -5.95 -3.77
CA GLU A 11 12.47 -6.42 -2.44
C GLU A 11 13.31 -5.84 -1.29
N GLU A 12 14.53 -5.34 -1.54
CA GLU A 12 15.47 -5.03 -0.46
C GLU A 12 15.91 -3.56 -0.39
N ARG A 13 15.76 -2.80 -1.48
CA ARG A 13 16.31 -1.42 -1.52
C ARG A 13 15.35 -0.41 -0.94
N THR A 14 15.88 0.54 -0.14
CA THR A 14 15.14 1.74 0.30
C THR A 14 15.17 2.82 -0.78
N PHE A 15 14.17 3.69 -0.79
CA PHE A 15 14.09 4.79 -1.76
C PHE A 15 15.29 5.74 -1.65
N SER A 16 15.81 5.97 -0.44
CA SER A 16 16.99 6.80 -0.20
C SER A 16 18.29 6.25 -0.81
N SER A 17 18.31 4.95 -1.16
CA SER A 17 19.46 4.33 -1.86
C SER A 17 19.45 4.55 -3.36
N LEU A 18 18.34 5.05 -3.94
CA LEU A 18 18.23 5.34 -5.35
C LEU A 18 18.85 6.69 -5.71
N SER A 19 19.57 6.74 -6.80
CA SER A 19 20.04 7.98 -7.39
C SER A 19 19.17 8.40 -8.58
N LEU A 20 19.07 9.72 -8.82
CA LEU A 20 18.40 10.28 -9.99
C LEU A 20 18.92 9.65 -11.30
N ARG A 21 20.25 9.38 -11.37
CA ARG A 21 20.87 8.79 -12.56
C ARG A 21 20.39 7.35 -12.81
N GLU A 22 20.25 6.55 -11.78
CA GLU A 22 19.72 5.19 -11.89
C GLU A 22 18.28 5.21 -12.37
N VAL A 23 17.42 6.05 -11.74
CA VAL A 23 16.01 6.17 -12.09
C VAL A 23 15.81 6.65 -13.52
N THR A 24 16.53 7.68 -13.95
CA THR A 24 16.42 8.21 -15.33
C THR A 24 16.94 7.21 -16.36
N LYS A 25 18.03 6.48 -16.05
CA LYS A 25 18.54 5.42 -16.90
C LYS A 25 17.54 4.27 -17.04
N ALA A 26 16.96 3.81 -15.95
CA ALA A 26 15.96 2.75 -15.96
C ALA A 26 14.69 3.16 -16.71
N ALA A 27 14.28 4.43 -16.57
CA ALA A 27 13.13 4.99 -17.28
C ALA A 27 13.41 5.31 -18.78
N GLY A 28 14.64 5.17 -19.25
CA GLY A 28 15.01 5.48 -20.62
C GLY A 28 14.94 6.98 -20.96
N VAL A 29 15.10 7.87 -19.96
CA VAL A 29 15.00 9.33 -20.15
C VAL A 29 16.28 10.04 -19.75
N VAL A 30 16.52 11.22 -20.34
CA VAL A 30 17.65 12.07 -19.94
C VAL A 30 17.34 12.79 -18.62
N PRO A 31 18.36 13.11 -17.78
CA PRO A 31 18.16 13.83 -16.53
C PRO A 31 17.36 15.13 -16.63
N ALA A 32 17.50 15.86 -17.74
CA ALA A 32 16.73 17.08 -17.98
C ALA A 32 15.20 16.82 -18.06
N ALA A 33 14.78 15.62 -18.50
CA ALA A 33 13.37 15.25 -18.54
C ALA A 33 12.82 14.97 -17.14
N PHE A 34 13.64 14.47 -16.22
CA PHE A 34 13.27 14.31 -14.81
C PHE A 34 12.84 15.65 -14.18
N TYR A 35 13.65 16.68 -14.37
CA TYR A 35 13.41 18.01 -13.78
C TYR A 35 12.19 18.75 -14.34
N ARG A 36 11.56 18.27 -15.44
CA ARG A 36 10.27 18.78 -15.89
C ARG A 36 9.10 18.32 -15.00
N HIS A 37 9.26 17.20 -14.30
CA HIS A 37 8.22 16.57 -13.48
C HIS A 37 8.49 16.68 -11.98
N PHE A 38 9.76 16.57 -11.58
CA PHE A 38 10.17 16.51 -10.19
C PHE A 38 11.30 17.47 -9.88
N ARG A 39 11.24 18.12 -8.72
CA ARG A 39 12.30 19.04 -8.26
C ARG A 39 13.55 18.29 -7.77
N GLY A 40 13.43 17.01 -7.47
CA GLY A 40 14.48 16.15 -6.93
C GLY A 40 13.90 14.81 -6.50
N MET A 41 14.75 13.93 -5.98
CA MET A 41 14.34 12.59 -5.55
C MET A 41 13.26 12.64 -4.46
N ASP A 42 13.33 13.58 -3.51
CA ASP A 42 12.29 13.72 -2.48
C ASP A 42 10.90 13.94 -3.07
N SER A 43 10.78 14.78 -4.11
CA SER A 43 9.48 15.03 -4.76
C SER A 43 8.95 13.80 -5.51
N LEU A 44 9.82 12.97 -6.07
CA LEU A 44 9.45 11.68 -6.65
C LEU A 44 8.99 10.70 -5.57
N GLY A 45 9.68 10.65 -4.41
CA GLY A 45 9.29 9.83 -3.28
C GLY A 45 7.91 10.22 -2.71
N LEU A 46 7.63 11.50 -2.62
CA LEU A 46 6.32 12.01 -2.19
C LEU A 46 5.20 11.63 -3.17
N GLU A 47 5.45 11.68 -4.48
CA GLU A 47 4.50 11.24 -5.49
C GLU A 47 4.23 9.73 -5.40
N LEU A 48 5.26 8.92 -5.16
CA LEU A 48 5.10 7.48 -4.91
C LEU A 48 4.20 7.20 -3.71
N VAL A 49 4.35 7.98 -2.62
CA VAL A 49 3.47 7.88 -1.45
C VAL A 49 2.03 8.24 -1.82
N ASP A 50 1.81 9.36 -2.48
CA ASP A 50 0.47 9.79 -2.87
C ASP A 50 -0.21 8.78 -3.81
N GLU A 51 0.51 8.25 -4.81
CA GLU A 51 0.03 7.21 -5.72
C GLU A 51 -0.38 5.93 -4.95
N SER A 52 0.43 5.51 -3.96
CA SER A 52 0.15 4.32 -3.14
C SER A 52 -1.19 4.41 -2.38
N PHE A 53 -1.55 5.60 -1.90
CA PHE A 53 -2.69 5.76 -0.99
C PHE A 53 -3.94 6.38 -1.63
N ARG A 54 -3.81 7.17 -2.69
CA ARG A 54 -4.91 7.92 -3.33
C ARG A 54 -6.07 7.02 -3.75
N ALA A 55 -5.78 5.99 -4.52
CA ALA A 55 -6.81 5.10 -5.03
C ALA A 55 -7.42 4.24 -3.90
N LEU A 56 -6.63 3.82 -2.91
CA LEU A 56 -7.14 3.11 -1.74
C LEU A 56 -8.15 3.97 -0.98
N ARG A 57 -7.82 5.25 -0.70
CA ARG A 57 -8.75 6.16 -0.03
C ARG A 57 -10.08 6.26 -0.77
N THR A 58 -10.03 6.46 -2.09
CA THR A 58 -11.24 6.58 -2.91
C THR A 58 -12.10 5.32 -2.81
N ARG A 59 -11.53 4.15 -3.03
CA ARG A 59 -12.24 2.87 -2.96
C ARG A 59 -12.79 2.56 -1.56
N MET A 60 -12.06 2.90 -0.50
CA MET A 60 -12.52 2.72 0.88
C MET A 60 -13.71 3.63 1.20
N ARG A 61 -13.71 4.88 0.71
CA ARG A 61 -14.88 5.79 0.85
C ARG A 61 -16.11 5.26 0.12
N GLU A 62 -15.94 4.73 -1.09
CA GLU A 62 -17.05 4.14 -1.86
C GLU A 62 -17.71 2.96 -1.11
N VAL A 63 -16.89 2.06 -0.54
CA VAL A 63 -17.42 0.94 0.27
C VAL A 63 -18.16 1.47 1.49
N ARG A 64 -17.61 2.45 2.20
CA ARG A 64 -18.21 3.01 3.42
C ARG A 64 -19.49 3.82 3.13
N ALA A 65 -19.60 4.43 1.96
CA ALA A 65 -20.80 5.15 1.53
C ALA A 65 -21.98 4.23 1.15
N THR A 66 -21.72 2.92 0.99
CA THR A 66 -22.77 1.96 0.62
C THR A 66 -23.64 1.65 1.84
N PRO A 67 -24.97 1.76 1.75
CA PRO A 67 -25.89 1.47 2.87
C PRO A 67 -25.98 -0.04 3.10
N LEU A 68 -25.12 -0.57 3.95
CA LEU A 68 -25.03 -1.98 4.31
C LEU A 68 -25.11 -2.16 5.83
N PRO A 69 -25.53 -3.33 6.32
CA PRO A 69 -25.37 -3.69 7.72
C PRO A 69 -23.90 -3.57 8.16
N THR A 70 -23.64 -3.09 9.38
CA THR A 70 -22.29 -2.82 9.90
C THR A 70 -21.34 -4.00 9.72
N GLU A 71 -21.77 -5.22 10.00
CA GLU A 71 -20.95 -6.42 9.82
C GLU A 71 -20.52 -6.60 8.36
N GLN A 72 -21.43 -6.43 7.42
CA GLN A 72 -21.13 -6.56 5.99
C GLN A 72 -20.21 -5.43 5.51
N LEU A 73 -20.40 -4.21 6.01
CA LEU A 73 -19.54 -3.07 5.73
C LEU A 73 -18.09 -3.35 6.17
N ILE A 74 -17.91 -3.88 7.39
CA ILE A 74 -16.58 -4.26 7.92
C ILE A 74 -15.96 -5.35 7.04
N ARG A 75 -16.71 -6.43 6.74
CA ARG A 75 -16.21 -7.52 5.88
C ARG A 75 -15.77 -7.03 4.50
N ASN A 76 -16.58 -6.17 3.87
CA ASN A 76 -16.27 -5.62 2.54
C ASN A 76 -15.06 -4.70 2.58
N SER A 77 -14.91 -3.89 3.64
CA SER A 77 -13.74 -3.02 3.81
C SER A 77 -12.44 -3.82 3.96
N VAL A 78 -12.47 -4.87 4.79
CA VAL A 78 -11.30 -5.75 4.96
C VAL A 78 -10.98 -6.50 3.66
N ALA A 79 -12.00 -7.07 3.00
CA ALA A 79 -11.80 -7.78 1.74
C ALA A 79 -11.25 -6.86 0.63
N LEU A 80 -11.75 -5.62 0.54
CA LEU A 80 -11.22 -4.61 -0.37
C LEU A 80 -9.75 -4.33 -0.07
N TYR A 81 -9.42 -4.09 1.19
CA TYR A 81 -8.05 -3.78 1.59
C TYR A 81 -7.07 -4.89 1.21
N VAL A 82 -7.37 -6.13 1.61
CA VAL A 82 -6.52 -7.29 1.30
C VAL A 82 -6.32 -7.47 -0.20
N ARG A 83 -7.40 -7.36 -0.97
CA ARG A 83 -7.33 -7.44 -2.44
C ARG A 83 -6.48 -6.33 -3.02
N TYR A 84 -6.69 -5.09 -2.58
CA TYR A 84 -5.98 -3.92 -3.10
C TYR A 84 -4.48 -3.97 -2.79
N VAL A 85 -4.09 -4.40 -1.58
CA VAL A 85 -2.68 -4.60 -1.22
C VAL A 85 -2.01 -5.59 -2.17
N ARG A 86 -2.69 -6.70 -2.51
CA ARG A 86 -2.17 -7.70 -3.44
C ARG A 86 -2.09 -7.19 -4.88
N GLU A 87 -3.11 -6.45 -5.33
CA GLU A 87 -3.13 -5.85 -6.68
C GLU A 87 -2.04 -4.78 -6.85
N GLN A 88 -1.70 -4.09 -5.78
CA GLN A 88 -0.74 -2.99 -5.77
C GLN A 88 0.52 -3.32 -4.93
N GLU A 89 0.95 -4.57 -4.97
CA GLU A 89 2.03 -5.12 -4.14
C GLU A 89 3.27 -4.24 -4.12
N ARG A 90 3.78 -3.79 -5.27
CA ARG A 90 5.00 -2.99 -5.39
C ARG A 90 4.91 -1.66 -4.63
N TYR A 91 3.76 -0.99 -4.71
CA TYR A 91 3.50 0.25 -3.99
C TYR A 91 3.41 0.04 -2.49
N PHE A 92 2.79 -1.05 -2.04
CA PHE A 92 2.67 -1.36 -0.62
C PHE A 92 3.98 -1.86 -0.02
N ARG A 93 4.80 -2.62 -0.75
CA ARG A 93 6.17 -2.96 -0.33
C ARG A 93 7.01 -1.70 -0.13
N PHE A 94 6.95 -0.76 -1.06
CA PHE A 94 7.57 0.55 -0.91
C PHE A 94 7.05 1.26 0.35
N ALA A 95 5.73 1.38 0.52
CA ALA A 95 5.14 2.12 1.63
C ALA A 95 5.49 1.52 3.01
N VAL A 96 5.44 0.19 3.17
CA VAL A 96 5.82 -0.49 4.41
C VAL A 96 7.29 -0.26 4.73
N ARG A 97 8.17 -0.43 3.75
CA ARG A 97 9.61 -0.23 3.94
C ARG A 97 9.94 1.19 4.34
N GLU A 98 9.39 2.17 3.63
CA GLU A 98 9.63 3.59 3.92
C GLU A 98 8.99 4.03 5.25
N TYR A 99 7.90 3.40 5.69
CA TYR A 99 7.31 3.67 6.99
C TYR A 99 8.27 3.34 8.15
N PHE A 100 9.00 2.22 8.05
CA PHE A 100 9.89 1.76 9.12
C PHE A 100 11.31 2.32 8.98
N SER A 101 11.89 2.34 7.80
CA SER A 101 13.31 2.66 7.55
C SER A 101 13.56 3.77 6.53
N GLY A 102 12.52 4.37 5.96
CA GLY A 102 12.64 5.38 4.93
C GLY A 102 13.19 6.73 5.39
N ALA A 103 13.50 7.57 4.41
CA ALA A 103 13.90 8.96 4.63
C ALA A 103 12.79 9.76 5.34
N THR A 104 13.18 10.82 6.04
CA THR A 104 12.25 11.62 6.86
C THR A 104 11.06 12.15 6.06
N ALA A 105 11.27 12.59 4.81
CA ALA A 105 10.21 13.15 3.97
C ALA A 105 9.16 12.10 3.62
N THR A 106 9.54 10.95 3.05
CA THR A 106 8.63 9.86 2.69
C THR A 106 7.94 9.27 3.91
N ARG A 107 8.68 9.01 4.99
CA ARG A 107 8.11 8.50 6.24
C ARG A 107 7.08 9.45 6.84
N THR A 108 7.32 10.76 6.82
CA THR A 108 6.36 11.76 7.31
C THR A 108 5.11 11.79 6.44
N ALA A 109 5.27 11.73 5.12
CA ALA A 109 4.15 11.68 4.19
C ALA A 109 3.28 10.44 4.44
N ILE A 110 3.86 9.25 4.58
CA ILE A 110 3.14 8.02 4.89
C ILE A 110 2.39 8.14 6.23
N ARG A 111 3.03 8.67 7.27
CA ARG A 111 2.36 8.89 8.56
C ARG A 111 1.18 9.85 8.46
N ASN A 112 1.27 10.86 7.62
CA ASN A 112 0.16 11.78 7.38
C ASN A 112 -1.00 11.07 6.67
N GLU A 113 -0.72 10.24 5.66
CA GLU A 113 -1.73 9.42 5.00
C GLU A 113 -2.46 8.51 6.00
N LEU A 114 -1.72 7.82 6.88
CA LEU A 114 -2.32 6.97 7.92
C LEU A 114 -3.18 7.79 8.91
N ARG A 115 -2.78 9.02 9.25
CA ARG A 115 -3.61 9.92 10.08
C ARG A 115 -4.93 10.27 9.39
N PHE A 116 -4.93 10.49 8.07
CA PHE A 116 -6.18 10.70 7.33
C PHE A 116 -7.10 9.48 7.41
N PHE A 117 -6.57 8.26 7.23
CA PHE A 117 -7.37 7.04 7.41
C PHE A 117 -7.94 6.91 8.82
N VAL A 118 -7.16 7.22 9.85
CA VAL A 118 -7.62 7.22 11.24
C VAL A 118 -8.76 8.21 11.44
N SER A 119 -8.61 9.44 10.95
CA SER A 119 -9.62 10.48 11.08
C SER A 119 -10.93 10.12 10.36
N GLU A 120 -10.84 9.58 9.15
CA GLU A 120 -11.99 9.12 8.39
C GLU A 120 -12.70 7.96 9.10
N LEU A 121 -11.94 6.96 9.56
CA LEU A 121 -12.49 5.82 10.28
C LEU A 121 -13.16 6.24 11.61
N ALA A 122 -12.54 7.15 12.36
CA ALA A 122 -13.14 7.66 13.59
C ALA A 122 -14.47 8.37 13.33
N THR A 123 -14.57 9.12 12.22
CA THR A 123 -15.82 9.76 11.78
C THR A 123 -16.88 8.72 11.41
N ASP A 124 -16.50 7.69 10.66
CA ASP A 124 -17.42 6.61 10.28
C ASP A 124 -17.91 5.83 11.52
N LEU A 125 -17.00 5.53 12.46
CA LEU A 125 -17.36 4.89 13.73
C LEU A 125 -18.32 5.75 14.55
N ALA A 126 -18.17 7.06 14.56
CA ALA A 126 -19.10 7.97 15.25
C ALA A 126 -20.53 7.93 14.67
N LEU A 127 -20.67 7.63 13.37
CA LEU A 127 -21.96 7.45 12.72
C LEU A 127 -22.58 6.07 12.99
N LEU A 128 -21.75 5.05 13.17
CA LEU A 128 -22.18 3.67 13.38
C LEU A 128 -22.47 3.33 14.85
N VAL A 129 -21.71 3.93 15.76
CA VAL A 129 -21.81 3.66 17.20
C VAL A 129 -22.79 4.64 17.85
N GLN A 130 -23.97 4.13 18.19
CA GLN A 130 -25.01 4.93 18.85
C GLN A 130 -24.90 4.97 20.39
N ASP A 131 -23.90 4.30 20.95
CA ASP A 131 -23.69 4.22 22.40
C ASP A 131 -23.00 5.50 22.92
N ARG A 132 -23.76 6.31 23.66
CA ARG A 132 -23.29 7.59 24.26
C ARG A 132 -22.20 7.42 25.32
N ARG A 133 -21.89 6.19 25.75
CA ARG A 133 -20.77 5.91 26.68
C ARG A 133 -19.41 5.96 25.97
N ILE A 134 -19.38 5.84 24.64
CA ILE A 134 -18.15 5.91 23.85
C ILE A 134 -18.00 7.34 23.35
N ASN A 135 -16.98 8.02 23.82
CA ASN A 135 -16.70 9.41 23.43
C ASN A 135 -15.80 9.47 22.17
N SER A 136 -15.60 10.69 21.65
CA SER A 136 -14.80 10.91 20.44
C SER A 136 -13.32 10.48 20.61
N THR A 137 -12.77 10.57 21.79
CA THR A 137 -11.40 10.13 22.09
C THR A 137 -11.30 8.61 22.01
N ASP A 138 -12.28 7.89 22.52
CA ASP A 138 -12.34 6.42 22.43
C ASP A 138 -12.43 5.97 20.98
N LEU A 139 -13.29 6.62 20.17
CA LEU A 139 -13.44 6.33 18.76
C LEU A 139 -12.14 6.60 17.98
N GLN A 140 -11.46 7.69 18.29
CA GLN A 140 -10.16 8.00 17.70
C GLN A 140 -9.11 6.95 18.07
N MET A 141 -9.09 6.48 19.30
CA MET A 141 -8.18 5.42 19.76
C MET A 141 -8.49 4.09 19.07
N ILE A 142 -9.76 3.71 18.96
CA ILE A 142 -10.18 2.49 18.24
C ILE A 142 -9.75 2.57 16.76
N ALA A 143 -10.00 3.71 16.10
CA ALA A 143 -9.58 3.91 14.72
C ALA A 143 -8.06 3.79 14.55
N GLN A 144 -7.29 4.38 15.47
CA GLN A 144 -5.82 4.28 15.47
C GLN A 144 -5.35 2.82 15.61
N LEU A 145 -5.96 2.05 16.53
CA LEU A 145 -5.63 0.62 16.71
C LEU A 145 -5.94 -0.18 15.45
N VAL A 146 -7.09 0.06 14.81
CA VAL A 146 -7.46 -0.62 13.56
C VAL A 146 -6.45 -0.31 12.46
N VAL A 147 -6.14 0.97 12.23
CA VAL A 147 -5.20 1.37 11.16
C VAL A 147 -3.80 0.83 11.44
N ASN A 148 -3.32 0.87 12.68
CA ASN A 148 -2.03 0.28 13.05
C ASN A 148 -1.98 -1.22 12.76
N ASN A 149 -3.04 -1.97 13.11
CA ASN A 149 -3.12 -3.40 12.79
C ASN A 149 -3.16 -3.65 11.27
N MET A 150 -3.82 -2.78 10.49
CA MET A 150 -3.81 -2.89 9.03
C MET A 150 -2.40 -2.70 8.45
N VAL A 151 -1.61 -1.74 8.96
CA VAL A 151 -0.21 -1.55 8.56
C VAL A 151 0.62 -2.81 8.85
N MET A 152 0.48 -3.40 10.04
CA MET A 152 1.18 -4.64 10.38
C MET A 152 0.72 -5.83 9.53
N ALA A 153 -0.59 -5.94 9.28
CA ALA A 153 -1.15 -6.98 8.43
C ALA A 153 -0.72 -6.87 6.96
N THR A 154 -0.34 -5.67 6.49
CA THR A 154 0.15 -5.47 5.13
C THR A 154 1.36 -6.33 4.84
N ASP A 155 2.32 -6.36 5.74
CA ASP A 155 3.53 -7.17 5.62
C ASP A 155 3.20 -8.66 5.47
N HIS A 156 2.37 -9.19 6.34
CA HIS A 156 1.90 -10.58 6.25
C HIS A 156 1.12 -10.89 4.95
N ILE A 157 0.33 -9.95 4.46
CA ILE A 157 -0.40 -10.11 3.19
C ILE A 157 0.59 -10.22 2.03
N LEU A 158 1.64 -9.40 2.04
CA LEU A 158 2.68 -9.37 1.01
C LEU A 158 3.55 -10.62 1.04
N GLU A 159 3.96 -11.08 2.21
CA GLU A 159 4.70 -12.35 2.39
C GLU A 159 3.90 -13.55 1.88
N ALA A 160 2.60 -13.64 2.25
CA ALA A 160 1.74 -14.72 1.78
C ALA A 160 1.50 -14.69 0.25
N THR A 161 1.71 -13.56 -0.41
CA THR A 161 1.61 -13.44 -1.87
C THR A 161 2.88 -13.97 -2.53
N SER A 162 4.06 -13.65 -2.00
CA SER A 162 5.35 -14.14 -2.50
C SER A 162 5.48 -15.66 -2.37
N GLY A 163 5.12 -16.24 -1.22
CA GLY A 163 5.18 -17.68 -1.00
C GLY A 163 4.28 -18.49 -1.95
N ARG A 164 3.15 -17.93 -2.40
CA ARG A 164 2.30 -18.58 -3.41
C ARG A 164 2.90 -18.55 -4.81
N ALA A 165 3.59 -17.46 -5.16
CA ALA A 165 4.25 -17.35 -6.46
C ALA A 165 5.41 -18.36 -6.59
N ASP A 166 6.12 -18.62 -5.50
CA ASP A 166 7.21 -19.61 -5.47
C ASP A 166 6.68 -21.05 -5.54
N ASP A 167 5.56 -21.36 -4.88
CA ASP A 167 4.93 -22.68 -4.95
C ASP A 167 4.39 -22.98 -6.36
N ASP A 168 3.77 -22.01 -7.02
CA ASP A 168 3.27 -22.16 -8.40
C ASP A 168 4.42 -22.28 -9.42
N ALA A 169 5.59 -21.70 -9.14
CA ALA A 169 6.78 -21.81 -9.98
C ALA A 169 7.51 -23.16 -9.82
N GLN A 170 7.28 -23.88 -8.74
CA GLN A 170 7.91 -25.17 -8.42
C GLN A 170 7.07 -26.40 -8.82
N VAL A 171 5.88 -26.23 -9.42
CA VAL A 171 5.12 -27.37 -9.97
C VAL A 171 5.83 -27.90 -11.22
N PRO A 172 6.49 -29.07 -11.19
CA PRO A 172 7.15 -29.63 -12.37
C PRO A 172 6.09 -29.95 -13.42
N GLN A 173 6.28 -29.45 -14.63
CA GLN A 173 5.57 -29.97 -15.82
C GLN A 173 6.05 -31.39 -16.12
N SER A 174 5.71 -32.32 -15.26
CA SER A 174 5.86 -33.75 -15.53
C SER A 174 4.49 -34.32 -15.81
N ILE A 175 4.16 -34.48 -17.08
CA ILE A 175 3.50 -35.66 -17.68
C ILE A 175 3.16 -35.28 -19.13
N GLY A 176 3.97 -35.74 -20.03
CA GLY A 176 3.68 -35.61 -21.45
C GLY A 176 4.71 -36.30 -22.34
N SER A 177 5.06 -37.56 -22.05
CA SER A 177 5.63 -38.43 -23.08
C SER A 177 5.70 -39.88 -22.60
N GLY A 178 4.81 -40.66 -23.08
CA GLY A 178 4.83 -42.14 -22.95
C GLY A 178 3.51 -42.65 -23.48
N GLY A 179 3.42 -43.24 -24.58
CA GLY A 179 4.28 -43.93 -25.52
C GLY A 179 3.38 -44.84 -26.28
N GLN A 180 3.42 -44.68 -27.57
CA GLN A 180 2.85 -45.68 -28.48
C GLN A 180 3.61 -47.00 -28.29
N ARG A 181 2.89 -48.05 -28.02
CA ARG A 181 3.02 -49.35 -28.72
C ARG A 181 1.75 -50.16 -28.57
#